data_b3556ad6968df09320e8fc5349c421e9
#
_entry.id   b3556ad6968df09320e8fc5349c421e9
#
_cell.length_a   1.000
_cell.length_b   1.000
_cell.length_c   1.000
_cell.angle_alpha   90.00
_cell.angle_beta   90.00
_cell.angle_gamma   90.00
#
_symmetry.space_group_name_H-M   'P 1'
#
loop_
_entity.id
_entity.type
_entity.pdbx_description
1 polymer ?
#
loop_
_entity_poly.entity_id
_entity_poly.type
_entity_poly.pdbx_seq_one_letter_code
_entity_poly.pdbx_strand_id
1 'polypeptide(L)'
;MAGHTALVAIGGNALLAGGDTATIAEQFDAARQIAAPLRDMIRAGWRVVLTHGNGPQVGFIQRRSDLVAAVAPELPRLDLDMCVADSQGSLGYILVSSIASELRASGHTEQVVGVLTHTVVDTADPAFAAPSKPIGAFYPEPIARQLAQQHDWTVAEDSGRGWRRVVPSPRPQRIAEQGAIHTLVNAGFVVVAAGGGGIPMIEGTDGRYHGIEAVIDKDFSSALLASALDAELLVITTGVVQVAVNFGKPDQRSLGRIDAAEARRHLADGQFPPGSMGPKIEAALQFLDSGGEEVLITSPTQLSEALAGRTGTRLTREPVEAAQPGL
;
A
#
# COMPACT_ATOMS: atom_id res chain seq x y z
N MET A 1 -26.97 3.57 13.07
CA MET A 1 -26.78 2.40 12.17
C MET A 1 -25.30 2.19 12.07
N ALA A 2 -24.78 0.98 12.26
CA ALA A 2 -23.37 0.67 12.05
C ALA A 2 -23.10 0.90 10.54
N GLY A 3 -22.27 1.88 10.19
CA GLY A 3 -21.88 2.12 8.79
C GLY A 3 -20.91 1.05 8.33
N HIS A 4 -20.95 0.67 7.08
CA HIS A 4 -19.99 -0.24 6.46
C HIS A 4 -18.58 0.37 6.48
N THR A 5 -17.56 -0.45 6.73
CA THR A 5 -16.16 0.00 6.78
C THR A 5 -15.42 -0.44 5.52
N ALA A 6 -14.71 0.49 4.90
CA ALA A 6 -13.84 0.21 3.77
C ALA A 6 -12.40 0.63 4.09
N LEU A 7 -11.45 -0.23 3.76
CA LEU A 7 -10.04 0.14 3.76
C LEU A 7 -9.56 0.34 2.32
N VAL A 8 -8.96 1.51 2.05
CA VAL A 8 -8.46 1.89 0.73
C VAL A 8 -6.94 1.97 0.74
N ALA A 9 -6.27 1.06 0.05
CA ALA A 9 -4.82 0.96 -0.03
C ALA A 9 -4.30 1.68 -1.29
N ILE A 10 -3.65 2.84 -1.11
CA ILE A 10 -3.11 3.64 -2.21
C ILE A 10 -1.66 3.26 -2.51
N GLY A 11 -1.33 3.01 -3.78
CA GLY A 11 0.05 2.76 -4.22
C GLY A 11 0.94 3.99 -4.01
N GLY A 12 2.20 3.80 -3.57
CA GLY A 12 3.15 4.92 -3.41
C GLY A 12 3.39 5.69 -4.73
N ASN A 13 3.38 5.02 -5.85
CA ASN A 13 3.49 5.65 -7.18
C ASN A 13 2.27 6.50 -7.55
N ALA A 14 1.10 6.27 -6.94
CA ALA A 14 -0.08 7.09 -7.19
C ALA A 14 0.10 8.55 -6.74
N LEU A 15 1.00 8.78 -5.77
CA LEU A 15 1.38 10.12 -5.31
C LEU A 15 2.56 10.73 -6.10
N LEU A 16 3.06 10.03 -7.11
CA LEU A 16 4.13 10.48 -8.01
C LEU A 16 3.61 10.56 -9.46
N ALA A 17 2.45 11.16 -9.68
CA ALA A 17 1.81 11.24 -11.00
C ALA A 17 2.70 11.91 -12.09
N GLY A 18 3.72 12.69 -11.68
CA GLY A 18 4.75 13.28 -12.56
C GLY A 18 6.00 12.40 -12.80
N GLY A 19 5.99 11.14 -12.34
CA GLY A 19 7.15 10.25 -12.39
C GLY A 19 8.08 10.38 -11.18
N ASP A 20 9.28 9.78 -11.25
CA ASP A 20 10.23 9.69 -10.12
C ASP A 20 10.77 11.06 -9.63
N THR A 21 10.48 12.14 -10.34
CA THR A 21 10.90 13.51 -10.02
C THR A 21 9.74 14.41 -9.60
N ALA A 22 8.59 13.84 -9.23
CA ALA A 22 7.41 14.60 -8.84
C ALA A 22 7.72 15.59 -7.70
N THR A 23 7.39 16.85 -7.92
CA THR A 23 7.50 17.92 -6.93
C THR A 23 6.50 17.73 -5.81
N ILE A 24 6.70 18.42 -4.69
CA ILE A 24 5.73 18.40 -3.57
C ILE A 24 4.35 18.90 -4.03
N ALA A 25 4.30 19.91 -4.90
CA ALA A 25 3.04 20.43 -5.44
C ALA A 25 2.27 19.34 -6.24
N GLU A 26 2.98 18.60 -7.11
CA GLU A 26 2.39 17.49 -7.88
C GLU A 26 1.91 16.35 -6.97
N GLN A 27 2.59 16.08 -5.83
CA GLN A 27 2.12 15.10 -4.85
C GLN A 27 0.81 15.56 -4.18
N PHE A 28 0.66 16.84 -3.86
CA PHE A 28 -0.61 17.39 -3.38
C PHE A 28 -1.70 17.33 -4.45
N ASP A 29 -1.39 17.58 -5.72
CA ASP A 29 -2.36 17.44 -6.83
C ASP A 29 -2.85 15.99 -6.96
N ALA A 30 -1.95 15.04 -6.90
CA ALA A 30 -2.29 13.61 -6.93
C ALA A 30 -3.14 13.21 -5.72
N ALA A 31 -2.83 13.70 -4.52
CA ALA A 31 -3.61 13.44 -3.31
C ALA A 31 -5.04 14.04 -3.40
N ARG A 32 -5.20 15.22 -4.01
CA ARG A 32 -6.54 15.80 -4.26
C ARG A 32 -7.38 14.95 -5.22
N GLN A 33 -6.76 14.35 -6.24
CA GLN A 33 -7.47 13.43 -7.14
C GLN A 33 -7.96 12.16 -6.42
N ILE A 34 -7.20 11.69 -5.42
CA ILE A 34 -7.59 10.56 -4.58
C ILE A 34 -8.70 10.95 -3.59
N ALA A 35 -8.71 12.19 -3.12
CA ALA A 35 -9.67 12.65 -2.11
C ALA A 35 -11.12 12.68 -2.62
N ALA A 36 -11.35 12.98 -3.89
CA ALA A 36 -12.70 13.07 -4.45
C ALA A 36 -13.48 11.74 -4.38
N PRO A 37 -12.97 10.58 -4.86
CA PRO A 37 -13.66 9.31 -4.69
C PRO A 37 -13.85 8.88 -3.23
N LEU A 38 -12.92 9.24 -2.32
CA LEU A 38 -13.09 8.96 -0.89
C LEU A 38 -14.24 9.77 -0.28
N ARG A 39 -14.36 11.06 -0.66
CA ARG A 39 -15.52 11.88 -0.31
C ARG A 39 -16.82 11.22 -0.74
N ASP A 40 -16.88 10.70 -1.96
CA ASP A 40 -18.09 10.05 -2.49
C ASP A 40 -18.42 8.76 -1.72
N MET A 41 -17.42 7.99 -1.28
CA MET A 41 -17.61 6.85 -0.36
C MET A 41 -18.21 7.30 0.98
N ILE A 42 -17.66 8.37 1.58
CA ILE A 42 -18.15 8.93 2.85
C ILE A 42 -19.61 9.40 2.71
N ARG A 43 -19.94 10.08 1.61
CA ARG A 43 -21.33 10.46 1.29
C ARG A 43 -22.26 9.26 1.15
N ALA A 44 -21.78 8.15 0.67
CA ALA A 44 -22.53 6.89 0.58
C ALA A 44 -22.65 6.17 1.93
N GLY A 45 -22.11 6.73 3.02
CA GLY A 45 -22.20 6.18 4.38
C GLY A 45 -21.07 5.23 4.77
N TRP A 46 -20.01 5.13 3.99
CA TRP A 46 -18.85 4.33 4.34
C TRP A 46 -17.98 5.03 5.40
N ARG A 47 -17.52 4.26 6.38
CA ARG A 47 -16.39 4.62 7.22
C ARG A 47 -15.11 4.25 6.46
N VAL A 48 -14.22 5.23 6.28
CA VAL A 48 -13.05 5.05 5.40
C VAL A 48 -11.75 5.06 6.20
N VAL A 49 -10.96 4.01 6.01
CA VAL A 49 -9.56 3.95 6.41
C VAL A 49 -8.68 3.98 5.17
N LEU A 50 -7.65 4.80 5.17
CA LEU A 50 -6.71 4.91 4.08
C LEU A 50 -5.33 4.40 4.53
N THR A 51 -4.73 3.54 3.71
CA THR A 51 -3.31 3.18 3.81
C THR A 51 -2.59 3.64 2.55
N HIS A 52 -1.28 3.85 2.63
CA HIS A 52 -0.49 4.26 1.46
C HIS A 52 0.85 3.54 1.40
N GLY A 53 1.36 3.33 0.18
CA GLY A 53 2.74 2.91 -0.03
C GLY A 53 3.71 4.09 0.05
N ASN A 54 5.00 3.79 0.18
CA ASN A 54 6.08 4.78 0.26
C ASN A 54 7.33 4.40 -0.54
N GLY A 55 7.26 3.39 -1.39
CA GLY A 55 8.45 2.78 -2.02
C GLY A 55 9.46 3.76 -2.62
N PRO A 56 9.07 4.75 -3.44
CA PRO A 56 9.98 5.79 -3.89
C PRO A 56 10.42 6.73 -2.77
N GLN A 57 9.48 7.19 -1.94
CA GLN A 57 9.70 8.24 -0.94
C GLN A 57 10.66 7.80 0.17
N VAL A 58 10.53 6.57 0.67
CA VAL A 58 11.43 6.02 1.69
C VAL A 58 12.88 6.00 1.19
N GLY A 59 13.08 5.62 -0.06
CA GLY A 59 14.41 5.64 -0.67
C GLY A 59 14.94 7.07 -0.90
N PHE A 60 14.09 8.05 -1.19
CA PHE A 60 14.52 9.46 -1.27
C PHE A 60 14.93 10.01 0.09
N ILE A 61 14.22 9.68 1.16
CA ILE A 61 14.56 10.07 2.52
C ILE A 61 15.92 9.46 2.89
N GLN A 62 16.08 8.15 2.66
CA GLN A 62 17.33 7.47 2.92
C GLN A 62 18.49 8.04 2.11
N ARG A 63 18.29 8.31 0.81
CA ARG A 63 19.33 8.91 -0.05
C ARG A 63 19.76 10.29 0.43
N ARG A 64 18.82 11.12 0.91
CA ARG A 64 19.16 12.42 1.53
C ARG A 64 20.00 12.21 2.78
N SER A 65 19.62 11.27 3.65
CA SER A 65 20.39 10.93 4.87
C SER A 65 21.81 10.45 4.53
N ASP A 66 21.96 9.54 3.56
CA ASP A 66 23.26 9.04 3.12
C ASP A 66 24.17 10.16 2.56
N LEU A 67 23.62 11.07 1.76
CA LEU A 67 24.35 12.20 1.18
C LEU A 67 24.78 13.19 2.25
N VAL A 68 23.92 13.47 3.24
CA VAL A 68 24.24 14.39 4.34
C VAL A 68 25.30 13.78 5.24
N ALA A 69 25.19 12.51 5.61
CA ALA A 69 26.18 11.82 6.44
C ALA A 69 27.59 11.79 5.80
N ALA A 70 27.68 11.86 4.47
CA ALA A 70 28.94 11.91 3.76
C ALA A 70 29.66 13.28 3.86
N VAL A 71 28.93 14.37 4.14
CA VAL A 71 29.47 15.75 4.17
C VAL A 71 29.35 16.40 5.55
N ALA A 72 28.47 15.90 6.40
CA ALA A 72 28.22 16.37 7.77
C ALA A 72 28.07 15.17 8.73
N PRO A 73 29.19 14.49 9.07
CA PRO A 73 29.16 13.24 9.84
C PRO A 73 28.65 13.39 11.28
N GLU A 74 28.50 14.63 11.78
CA GLU A 74 27.87 14.94 13.06
C GLU A 74 26.35 14.80 13.04
N LEU A 75 25.73 14.74 11.86
CA LEU A 75 24.29 14.49 11.72
C LEU A 75 24.03 12.96 11.68
N PRO A 76 23.04 12.48 12.46
CA PRO A 76 22.76 11.05 12.51
C PRO A 76 22.27 10.55 11.15
N ARG A 77 22.85 9.44 10.69
CA ARG A 77 22.29 8.70 9.57
C ARG A 77 21.01 8.03 10.01
N LEU A 78 19.98 8.11 9.18
CA LEU A 78 18.68 7.47 9.45
C LEU A 78 18.74 5.99 9.05
N ASP A 79 18.28 5.14 9.96
CA ASP A 79 17.99 3.75 9.68
C ASP A 79 16.67 3.64 8.90
N LEU A 80 16.38 2.48 8.32
CA LEU A 80 15.27 2.35 7.38
C LEU A 80 13.89 2.48 8.05
N ASP A 81 13.74 2.04 9.30
CA ASP A 81 12.55 2.22 10.11
C ASP A 81 12.24 3.71 10.33
N MET A 82 13.27 4.52 10.62
CA MET A 82 13.15 5.98 10.73
C MET A 82 12.78 6.61 9.39
N CYS A 83 13.33 6.13 8.27
CA CYS A 83 12.93 6.59 6.94
C CYS A 83 11.46 6.25 6.64
N VAL A 84 10.97 5.11 7.11
CA VAL A 84 9.54 4.76 7.01
C VAL A 84 8.69 5.70 7.87
N ALA A 85 9.11 5.99 9.11
CA ALA A 85 8.43 6.94 10.00
C ALA A 85 8.34 8.35 9.39
N ASP A 86 9.44 8.87 8.83
CA ASP A 86 9.47 10.15 8.12
C ASP A 86 8.52 10.16 6.92
N SER A 87 8.44 9.03 6.19
CA SER A 87 7.50 8.90 5.08
C SER A 87 6.04 8.89 5.53
N GLN A 88 5.74 8.31 6.69
CA GLN A 88 4.39 8.38 7.27
C GLN A 88 4.04 9.83 7.65
N GLY A 89 4.96 10.58 8.22
CA GLY A 89 4.77 11.99 8.54
C GLY A 89 4.50 12.83 7.29
N SER A 90 5.36 12.74 6.28
CA SER A 90 5.26 13.59 5.08
C SER A 90 4.07 13.21 4.18
N LEU A 91 3.89 11.93 3.87
CA LEU A 91 2.77 11.48 3.03
C LEU A 91 1.44 11.55 3.79
N GLY A 92 1.45 11.25 5.10
CA GLY A 92 0.30 11.41 5.97
C GLY A 92 -0.16 12.88 6.00
N TYR A 93 0.74 13.84 6.13
CA TYR A 93 0.43 15.27 6.04
C TYR A 93 -0.25 15.63 4.71
N ILE A 94 0.31 15.20 3.59
CA ILE A 94 -0.24 15.45 2.25
C ILE A 94 -1.66 14.88 2.12
N LEU A 95 -1.85 13.62 2.51
CA LEU A 95 -3.15 12.93 2.39
C LEU A 95 -4.20 13.51 3.35
N VAL A 96 -3.87 13.65 4.63
CA VAL A 96 -4.78 14.22 5.65
C VAL A 96 -5.24 15.61 5.24
N SER A 97 -4.30 16.49 4.84
CA SER A 97 -4.62 17.86 4.43
C SER A 97 -5.50 17.91 3.18
N SER A 98 -5.21 17.04 2.19
CA SER A 98 -5.96 17.01 0.93
C SER A 98 -7.37 16.48 1.13
N ILE A 99 -7.53 15.38 1.88
CA ILE A 99 -8.84 14.78 2.16
C ILE A 99 -9.67 15.73 3.04
N ALA A 100 -9.09 16.28 4.11
CA ALA A 100 -9.78 17.24 4.98
C ALA A 100 -10.26 18.48 4.21
N SER A 101 -9.45 18.99 3.29
CA SER A 101 -9.81 20.13 2.45
C SER A 101 -10.98 19.79 1.51
N GLU A 102 -10.96 18.61 0.89
CA GLU A 102 -12.02 18.15 -0.01
C GLU A 102 -13.36 17.94 0.73
N LEU A 103 -13.30 17.31 1.91
CA LEU A 103 -14.47 17.10 2.74
C LEU A 103 -15.11 18.43 3.16
N ARG A 104 -14.29 19.36 3.67
CA ARG A 104 -14.78 20.70 4.07
C ARG A 104 -15.37 21.49 2.90
N ALA A 105 -14.71 21.48 1.74
CA ALA A 105 -15.20 22.15 0.54
C ALA A 105 -16.54 21.58 0.06
N SER A 106 -16.84 20.32 0.39
CA SER A 106 -18.08 19.62 0.05
C SER A 106 -19.13 19.66 1.17
N GLY A 107 -18.89 20.42 2.26
CA GLY A 107 -19.84 20.57 3.37
C GLY A 107 -19.84 19.41 4.37
N HIS A 108 -18.87 18.54 4.33
CA HIS A 108 -18.68 17.44 5.29
C HIS A 108 -18.03 17.93 6.58
N THR A 109 -18.36 17.26 7.69
CA THR A 109 -17.88 17.61 9.04
C THR A 109 -16.93 16.55 9.63
N GLU A 110 -16.75 15.43 8.95
CA GLU A 110 -15.86 14.35 9.36
C GLU A 110 -14.43 14.86 9.48
N GLN A 111 -13.78 14.49 10.58
CA GLN A 111 -12.39 14.84 10.81
C GLN A 111 -11.46 13.77 10.24
N VAL A 112 -10.37 14.22 9.64
CA VAL A 112 -9.34 13.34 9.08
C VAL A 112 -8.13 13.34 10.00
N VAL A 113 -7.65 12.17 10.39
CA VAL A 113 -6.49 12.02 11.28
C VAL A 113 -5.45 11.07 10.66
N GLY A 114 -4.18 11.37 10.88
CA GLY A 114 -3.07 10.47 10.56
C GLY A 114 -2.58 9.79 11.85
N VAL A 115 -2.39 8.49 11.79
CA VAL A 115 -1.88 7.68 12.90
C VAL A 115 -0.51 7.13 12.52
N LEU A 116 0.53 7.49 13.28
CA LEU A 116 1.81 6.79 13.21
C LEU A 116 1.57 5.34 13.59
N THR A 117 1.97 4.45 12.71
CA THR A 117 1.57 3.04 12.80
C THR A 117 2.80 2.15 12.75
N HIS A 118 2.94 1.28 13.75
CA HIS A 118 3.96 0.26 13.83
C HIS A 118 3.41 -1.09 13.35
N THR A 119 4.24 -1.82 12.64
CA THR A 119 3.91 -3.18 12.20
C THR A 119 4.95 -4.16 12.76
N VAL A 120 4.49 -5.06 13.60
CA VAL A 120 5.33 -6.11 14.20
C VAL A 120 5.55 -7.22 13.19
N VAL A 121 6.80 -7.66 13.08
CA VAL A 121 7.26 -8.72 12.19
C VAL A 121 8.06 -9.77 12.94
N ASP A 122 8.25 -10.95 12.33
CA ASP A 122 9.07 -12.02 12.87
C ASP A 122 10.53 -11.88 12.38
N THR A 123 11.49 -11.91 13.28
CA THR A 123 12.93 -11.91 12.93
C THR A 123 13.36 -13.16 12.18
N ALA A 124 12.61 -14.26 12.30
CA ALA A 124 12.87 -15.50 11.58
C ALA A 124 12.28 -15.51 10.15
N ASP A 125 11.61 -14.43 9.72
CA ASP A 125 11.05 -14.35 8.37
C ASP A 125 12.17 -14.48 7.31
N PRO A 126 12.03 -15.40 6.33
CA PRO A 126 13.05 -15.63 5.30
C PRO A 126 13.36 -14.39 4.44
N ALA A 127 12.49 -13.40 4.41
CA ALA A 127 12.71 -12.14 3.71
C ALA A 127 13.98 -11.39 4.21
N PHE A 128 14.39 -11.59 5.46
CA PHE A 128 15.64 -11.01 5.98
C PHE A 128 16.89 -11.62 5.33
N ALA A 129 16.85 -12.91 4.99
CA ALA A 129 17.95 -13.59 4.29
C ALA A 129 17.92 -13.35 2.77
N ALA A 130 16.75 -12.97 2.21
CA ALA A 130 16.56 -12.79 0.77
C ALA A 130 15.81 -11.45 0.47
N PRO A 131 16.50 -10.30 0.61
CA PRO A 131 15.91 -9.00 0.33
C PRO A 131 15.36 -8.90 -1.10
N SER A 132 14.10 -8.46 -1.25
CA SER A 132 13.43 -8.44 -2.55
C SER A 132 12.56 -7.19 -2.80
N LYS A 133 12.32 -6.35 -1.78
CA LYS A 133 11.46 -5.17 -1.91
C LYS A 133 12.23 -4.01 -2.54
N PRO A 134 11.89 -3.57 -3.78
CA PRO A 134 12.58 -2.44 -4.40
C PRO A 134 12.18 -1.12 -3.73
N ILE A 135 13.17 -0.28 -3.42
CA ILE A 135 12.99 1.06 -2.87
C ILE A 135 13.84 2.10 -3.62
N GLY A 136 13.48 3.38 -3.48
CA GLY A 136 14.24 4.50 -4.01
C GLY A 136 14.17 4.65 -5.52
N ALA A 137 15.18 5.33 -6.07
CA ALA A 137 15.29 5.66 -7.48
C ALA A 137 15.76 4.46 -8.33
N PHE A 138 15.56 4.58 -9.64
CA PHE A 138 16.13 3.67 -10.62
C PHE A 138 17.54 4.12 -11.02
N TYR A 139 18.44 3.17 -11.19
CA TYR A 139 19.83 3.40 -11.58
C TYR A 139 20.17 2.54 -12.82
N PRO A 140 21.08 3.00 -13.68
CA PRO A 140 21.80 2.12 -14.60
C PRO A 140 22.58 1.07 -13.81
N GLU A 141 22.67 -0.17 -14.32
CA GLU A 141 23.34 -1.28 -13.63
C GLU A 141 24.73 -0.94 -13.09
N PRO A 142 25.66 -0.30 -13.85
CA PRO A 142 26.99 0.01 -13.33
C PRO A 142 26.94 0.92 -12.09
N ILE A 143 26.03 1.89 -12.09
CA ILE A 143 25.84 2.82 -10.96
C ILE A 143 25.25 2.09 -9.76
N ALA A 144 24.23 1.24 -9.98
CA ALA A 144 23.64 0.44 -8.90
C ALA A 144 24.67 -0.45 -8.22
N ARG A 145 25.52 -1.14 -8.99
CA ARG A 145 26.60 -1.99 -8.47
C ARG A 145 27.67 -1.19 -7.71
N GLN A 146 28.02 0.00 -8.19
CA GLN A 146 28.91 0.90 -7.48
C GLN A 146 28.33 1.32 -6.12
N LEU A 147 27.06 1.74 -6.09
CA LEU A 147 26.36 2.12 -4.86
C LEU A 147 26.21 0.93 -3.90
N ALA A 148 25.98 -0.27 -4.42
CA ALA A 148 25.93 -1.50 -3.63
C ALA A 148 27.25 -1.73 -2.87
N GLN A 149 28.40 -1.56 -3.54
CA GLN A 149 29.71 -1.69 -2.90
C GLN A 149 30.00 -0.57 -1.89
N GLN A 150 29.58 0.67 -2.19
CA GLN A 150 29.84 1.83 -1.32
C GLN A 150 29.00 1.82 -0.03
N HIS A 151 27.78 1.28 -0.09
CA HIS A 151 26.79 1.40 0.97
C HIS A 151 26.31 0.06 1.53
N ASP A 152 26.94 -1.05 1.11
CA ASP A 152 26.52 -2.41 1.48
C ASP A 152 25.05 -2.69 1.13
N TRP A 153 24.62 -2.27 -0.08
CA TRP A 153 23.26 -2.49 -0.56
C TRP A 153 23.15 -3.81 -1.31
N THR A 154 22.02 -4.47 -1.14
CA THR A 154 21.54 -5.44 -2.12
C THR A 154 20.80 -4.68 -3.23
N VAL A 155 21.09 -5.01 -4.50
CA VAL A 155 20.46 -4.37 -5.66
C VAL A 155 19.91 -5.42 -6.62
N ALA A 156 18.80 -5.13 -7.25
CA ALA A 156 18.18 -5.99 -8.25
C ALA A 156 17.59 -5.15 -9.40
N GLU A 157 17.44 -5.81 -10.54
CA GLU A 157 16.71 -5.26 -11.69
C GLU A 157 15.20 -5.23 -11.37
N ASP A 158 14.52 -4.13 -11.68
CA ASP A 158 13.10 -3.94 -11.42
C ASP A 158 12.32 -3.72 -12.72
N SER A 159 11.77 -4.81 -13.24
CA SER A 159 10.73 -4.82 -14.28
C SER A 159 11.12 -4.13 -15.58
N GLY A 160 12.36 -4.24 -16.04
CA GLY A 160 12.89 -3.65 -17.28
C GLY A 160 13.10 -2.13 -17.21
N ARG A 161 12.89 -1.50 -16.04
CA ARG A 161 13.03 -0.05 -15.86
C ARG A 161 14.40 0.39 -15.36
N GLY A 162 15.22 -0.56 -14.91
CA GLY A 162 16.55 -0.35 -14.34
C GLY A 162 16.74 -1.06 -13.00
N TRP A 163 17.83 -0.75 -12.33
CA TRP A 163 18.23 -1.37 -11.08
C TRP A 163 17.84 -0.51 -9.89
N ARG A 164 17.42 -1.15 -8.80
CA ARG A 164 17.08 -0.48 -7.54
C ARG A 164 17.74 -1.18 -6.35
N ARG A 165 17.88 -0.47 -5.24
CA ARG A 165 18.11 -1.10 -3.95
C ARG A 165 16.92 -1.99 -3.61
N VAL A 166 17.21 -3.21 -3.11
CA VAL A 166 16.20 -4.09 -2.53
C VAL A 166 16.49 -4.29 -1.04
N VAL A 167 15.42 -4.36 -0.26
CA VAL A 167 15.49 -4.50 1.21
C VAL A 167 14.57 -5.65 1.66
N PRO A 168 14.74 -6.17 2.89
CA PRO A 168 13.83 -7.14 3.46
C PRO A 168 12.39 -6.63 3.48
N SER A 169 11.44 -7.52 3.16
CA SER A 169 10.00 -7.23 3.23
C SER A 169 9.26 -8.38 3.93
N PRO A 170 9.44 -8.50 5.27
CA PRO A 170 8.82 -9.57 6.04
C PRO A 170 7.30 -9.44 6.05
N ARG A 171 6.62 -10.56 6.31
CA ARG A 171 5.16 -10.59 6.46
C ARG A 171 4.75 -9.88 7.75
N PRO A 172 3.75 -8.99 7.71
CA PRO A 172 3.21 -8.34 8.90
C PRO A 172 2.48 -9.35 9.77
N GLN A 173 2.76 -9.35 11.07
CA GLN A 173 2.08 -10.20 12.04
C GLN A 173 0.97 -9.45 12.79
N ARG A 174 1.22 -8.19 13.15
CA ARG A 174 0.31 -7.38 13.94
C ARG A 174 0.54 -5.88 13.69
N ILE A 175 -0.55 -5.12 13.65
CA ILE A 175 -0.53 -3.65 13.70
C ILE A 175 -0.66 -3.23 15.15
N ALA A 176 0.33 -2.54 15.71
CA ALA A 176 0.36 -2.21 17.14
C ALA A 176 -0.80 -1.30 17.54
N GLU A 177 -1.13 -0.32 16.71
CA GLU A 177 -2.17 0.69 16.95
C GLU A 177 -3.57 0.29 16.48
N GLN A 178 -3.80 -0.98 16.08
CA GLN A 178 -5.11 -1.42 15.54
C GLN A 178 -6.29 -1.07 16.44
N GLY A 179 -6.15 -1.15 17.78
CA GLY A 179 -7.22 -0.80 18.71
C GLY A 179 -7.54 0.70 18.74
N ALA A 180 -6.53 1.55 18.62
CA ALA A 180 -6.70 3.01 18.52
C ALA A 180 -7.36 3.37 17.18
N ILE A 181 -6.90 2.77 16.08
CA ILE A 181 -7.47 2.97 14.73
C ILE A 181 -8.94 2.55 14.71
N HIS A 182 -9.26 1.38 15.25
CA HIS A 182 -10.65 0.90 15.38
C HIS A 182 -11.53 1.89 16.17
N THR A 183 -11.03 2.42 17.29
CA THR A 183 -11.75 3.40 18.10
C THR A 183 -12.04 4.69 17.31
N LEU A 184 -11.04 5.22 16.61
CA LEU A 184 -11.18 6.41 15.77
C LEU A 184 -12.20 6.21 14.64
N VAL A 185 -12.13 5.08 13.94
CA VAL A 185 -13.07 4.72 12.86
C VAL A 185 -14.50 4.65 13.38
N ASN A 186 -14.71 4.00 14.53
CA ASN A 186 -16.04 3.90 15.14
C ASN A 186 -16.55 5.23 15.69
N ALA A 187 -15.66 6.16 16.03
CA ALA A 187 -16.02 7.53 16.39
C ALA A 187 -16.30 8.44 15.16
N GLY A 188 -16.21 7.91 13.93
CA GLY A 188 -16.54 8.63 12.71
C GLY A 188 -15.38 9.41 12.09
N PHE A 189 -14.15 9.18 12.53
CA PHE A 189 -12.97 9.78 11.88
C PHE A 189 -12.64 9.05 10.57
N VAL A 190 -12.17 9.81 9.59
CA VAL A 190 -11.44 9.25 8.45
C VAL A 190 -9.99 9.07 8.87
N VAL A 191 -9.47 7.86 8.81
CA VAL A 191 -8.16 7.53 9.37
C VAL A 191 -7.15 7.20 8.27
N VAL A 192 -6.00 7.89 8.28
CA VAL A 192 -4.83 7.54 7.46
C VAL A 192 -3.84 6.79 8.37
N ALA A 193 -3.56 5.52 8.08
CA ALA A 193 -2.75 4.64 8.93
C ALA A 193 -1.89 3.68 8.10
N ALA A 194 -1.00 2.95 8.75
CA ALA A 194 -0.11 1.93 8.15
C ALA A 194 0.61 2.42 6.89
N GLY A 195 1.02 3.68 6.86
CA GLY A 195 1.79 4.26 5.76
C GLY A 195 3.10 3.49 5.52
N GLY A 196 3.38 3.18 4.23
CA GLY A 196 4.53 2.37 3.85
C GLY A 196 4.49 0.91 4.30
N GLY A 197 3.31 0.44 4.74
CA GLY A 197 3.14 -0.88 5.36
C GLY A 197 3.31 -0.87 6.89
N GLY A 198 3.53 0.30 7.48
CA GLY A 198 3.84 0.50 8.91
C GLY A 198 5.34 0.54 9.19
N ILE A 199 5.72 1.20 10.27
CA ILE A 199 7.10 1.23 10.76
C ILE A 199 7.45 -0.19 11.22
N PRO A 200 8.49 -0.82 10.61
CA PRO A 200 8.82 -2.21 10.92
C PRO A 200 9.43 -2.34 12.32
N MET A 201 8.83 -3.18 13.15
CA MET A 201 9.23 -3.39 14.53
C MET A 201 9.31 -4.88 14.85
N ILE A 202 10.18 -5.22 15.77
CA ILE A 202 10.20 -6.53 16.44
C ILE A 202 9.85 -6.34 17.92
N GLU A 203 9.22 -7.35 18.50
CA GLU A 203 8.98 -7.38 19.94
C GLU A 203 10.06 -8.22 20.63
N GLY A 204 10.86 -7.58 21.47
CA GLY A 204 11.89 -8.23 22.23
C GLY A 204 11.34 -9.15 23.32
N THR A 205 12.17 -10.04 23.83
CA THR A 205 11.80 -10.96 24.94
C THR A 205 11.47 -10.21 26.24
N ASP A 206 11.85 -8.94 26.33
CA ASP A 206 11.53 -8.02 27.42
C ASP A 206 10.21 -7.24 27.20
N GLY A 207 9.47 -7.53 26.12
CA GLY A 207 8.23 -6.87 25.73
C GLY A 207 8.41 -5.47 25.15
N ARG A 208 9.66 -5.05 24.83
CA ARG A 208 9.93 -3.75 24.18
C ARG A 208 9.94 -3.88 22.68
N TYR A 209 9.53 -2.82 22.01
CA TYR A 209 9.63 -2.70 20.56
C TYR A 209 11.00 -2.17 20.15
N HIS A 210 11.55 -2.75 19.10
CA HIS A 210 12.79 -2.33 18.46
C HIS A 210 12.56 -2.19 16.96
N GLY A 211 13.04 -1.08 16.37
CA GLY A 211 13.04 -0.89 14.93
C GLY A 211 13.92 -1.94 14.23
N ILE A 212 13.61 -2.25 12.98
CA ILE A 212 14.38 -3.19 12.18
C ILE A 212 14.50 -2.70 10.73
N GLU A 213 15.65 -3.00 10.09
CA GLU A 213 15.94 -2.65 8.70
C GLU A 213 15.05 -3.45 7.72
N ALA A 214 13.85 -2.95 7.44
CA ALA A 214 12.89 -3.55 6.54
C ALA A 214 11.92 -2.49 5.95
N VAL A 215 11.23 -2.84 4.87
CA VAL A 215 10.06 -2.11 4.38
C VAL A 215 8.95 -3.11 4.09
N ILE A 216 7.87 -3.01 4.85
CA ILE A 216 6.77 -3.97 4.77
C ILE A 216 5.92 -3.70 3.52
N ASP A 217 5.38 -4.76 2.93
CA ASP A 217 4.46 -4.58 1.81
C ASP A 217 3.11 -4.05 2.30
N LYS A 218 2.71 -2.88 1.79
CA LYS A 218 1.47 -2.22 2.19
C LYS A 218 0.22 -3.06 1.94
N ASP A 219 0.22 -3.92 0.90
CA ASP A 219 -0.96 -4.69 0.55
C ASP A 219 -1.26 -5.74 1.62
N PHE A 220 -0.22 -6.39 2.18
CA PHE A 220 -0.38 -7.31 3.32
C PHE A 220 -0.75 -6.60 4.61
N SER A 221 -0.12 -5.45 4.91
CA SER A 221 -0.50 -4.65 6.08
C SER A 221 -1.92 -4.11 5.96
N SER A 222 -2.35 -3.74 4.75
CA SER A 222 -3.71 -3.29 4.50
C SER A 222 -4.72 -4.40 4.69
N ALA A 223 -4.45 -5.61 4.19
CA ALA A 223 -5.29 -6.78 4.40
C ALA A 223 -5.41 -7.13 5.89
N LEU A 224 -4.27 -7.11 6.61
CA LEU A 224 -4.24 -7.37 8.05
C LEU A 224 -5.04 -6.34 8.83
N LEU A 225 -4.87 -5.04 8.54
CA LEU A 225 -5.61 -3.96 9.19
C LEU A 225 -7.10 -4.01 8.83
N ALA A 226 -7.45 -4.27 7.57
CA ALA A 226 -8.84 -4.41 7.14
C ALA A 226 -9.55 -5.52 7.91
N SER A 227 -8.90 -6.68 8.07
CA SER A 227 -9.42 -7.80 8.87
C SER A 227 -9.57 -7.43 10.34
N ALA A 228 -8.58 -6.71 10.93
CA ALA A 228 -8.65 -6.28 12.34
C ALA A 228 -9.73 -5.21 12.61
N LEU A 229 -10.21 -4.55 11.58
CA LEU A 229 -11.27 -3.54 11.64
C LEU A 229 -12.65 -4.08 11.22
N ASP A 230 -12.77 -5.38 10.96
CA ASP A 230 -13.97 -6.01 10.40
C ASP A 230 -14.49 -5.25 9.18
N ALA A 231 -13.56 -4.85 8.29
CA ALA A 231 -13.94 -4.13 7.08
C ALA A 231 -14.65 -5.05 6.08
N GLU A 232 -15.72 -4.57 5.47
CA GLU A 232 -16.46 -5.31 4.44
C GLU A 232 -15.77 -5.22 3.07
N LEU A 233 -15.08 -4.11 2.80
CA LEU A 233 -14.44 -3.84 1.51
C LEU A 233 -12.96 -3.48 1.70
N LEU A 234 -12.09 -4.21 0.98
CA LEU A 234 -10.70 -3.83 0.79
C LEU A 234 -10.50 -3.33 -0.65
N VAL A 235 -10.10 -2.07 -0.82
CA VAL A 235 -9.74 -1.51 -2.12
C VAL A 235 -8.23 -1.46 -2.26
N ILE A 236 -7.67 -2.08 -3.30
CA ILE A 236 -6.24 -2.02 -3.60
C ILE A 236 -6.03 -1.25 -4.91
N THR A 237 -5.43 -0.06 -4.82
CA THR A 237 -5.12 0.69 -6.05
C THR A 237 -3.75 0.30 -6.61
N THR A 238 -3.70 0.21 -7.95
CA THR A 238 -2.52 -0.23 -8.71
C THR A 238 -2.43 0.51 -10.06
N GLY A 239 -1.37 0.25 -10.83
CA GLY A 239 -1.14 0.93 -12.13
C GLY A 239 -2.04 0.45 -13.27
N VAL A 240 -2.90 -0.57 -13.06
CA VAL A 240 -3.80 -1.08 -14.08
C VAL A 240 -5.26 -0.92 -13.63
N VAL A 241 -6.15 -0.76 -14.60
CA VAL A 241 -7.59 -0.62 -14.34
C VAL A 241 -8.21 -1.91 -13.88
N GLN A 242 -7.79 -3.03 -14.47
CA GLN A 242 -8.26 -4.39 -14.13
C GLN A 242 -7.08 -5.35 -14.06
N VAL A 243 -7.18 -6.35 -13.21
CA VAL A 243 -6.28 -7.51 -13.21
C VAL A 243 -6.48 -8.28 -14.52
N ALA A 244 -5.41 -8.83 -15.07
CA ALA A 244 -5.48 -9.62 -16.30
C ALA A 244 -4.68 -10.91 -16.19
N VAL A 245 -5.14 -11.96 -16.84
CA VAL A 245 -4.36 -13.15 -17.15
C VAL A 245 -3.68 -12.98 -18.50
N ASN A 246 -2.58 -13.69 -18.73
CA ASN A 246 -1.74 -13.59 -19.93
C ASN A 246 -1.30 -12.15 -20.24
N PHE A 247 -0.99 -11.37 -19.18
CA PHE A 247 -0.64 -9.96 -19.29
C PHE A 247 0.52 -9.73 -20.27
N GLY A 248 0.32 -8.79 -21.21
CA GLY A 248 1.29 -8.45 -22.26
C GLY A 248 1.35 -9.45 -23.41
N LYS A 249 0.50 -10.48 -23.43
CA LYS A 249 0.40 -11.46 -24.53
C LYS A 249 -0.80 -11.16 -25.44
N PRO A 250 -0.83 -11.73 -26.68
CA PRO A 250 -1.95 -11.51 -27.61
C PRO A 250 -3.31 -12.00 -27.10
N ASP A 251 -3.30 -12.98 -26.21
CA ASP A 251 -4.48 -13.57 -25.57
C ASP A 251 -4.74 -13.02 -24.15
N GLN A 252 -4.23 -11.83 -23.86
CA GLN A 252 -4.51 -11.13 -22.59
C GLN A 252 -6.03 -10.98 -22.40
N ARG A 253 -6.50 -11.35 -21.20
CA ARG A 253 -7.90 -11.21 -20.80
C ARG A 253 -8.00 -10.51 -19.44
N SER A 254 -8.74 -9.39 -19.40
CA SER A 254 -9.07 -8.72 -18.16
C SER A 254 -10.08 -9.51 -17.34
N LEU A 255 -9.92 -9.46 -16.02
CA LEU A 255 -10.78 -10.12 -15.05
C LEU A 255 -11.68 -9.05 -14.41
N GLY A 256 -12.99 -9.11 -14.66
CA GLY A 256 -13.96 -8.19 -14.10
C GLY A 256 -14.39 -8.61 -12.70
N ARG A 257 -14.85 -9.85 -12.55
CA ARG A 257 -15.26 -10.46 -11.29
C ARG A 257 -14.80 -11.90 -11.24
N ILE A 258 -14.16 -12.27 -10.13
CA ILE A 258 -13.66 -13.63 -9.90
C ILE A 258 -13.88 -14.00 -8.42
N ASP A 259 -13.99 -15.29 -8.15
CA ASP A 259 -13.99 -15.78 -6.76
C ASP A 259 -12.57 -16.11 -6.26
N ALA A 260 -12.46 -16.35 -4.96
CA ALA A 260 -11.20 -16.70 -4.32
C ALA A 260 -10.57 -17.99 -4.89
N ALA A 261 -11.37 -18.96 -5.32
CA ALA A 261 -10.88 -20.20 -5.88
C ALA A 261 -10.28 -19.99 -7.28
N GLU A 262 -10.91 -19.16 -8.12
CA GLU A 262 -10.37 -18.76 -9.42
C GLU A 262 -9.07 -17.94 -9.25
N ALA A 263 -9.05 -16.99 -8.30
CA ALA A 263 -7.85 -16.20 -8.01
C ALA A 263 -6.66 -17.08 -7.60
N ARG A 264 -6.90 -18.11 -6.75
CA ARG A 264 -5.86 -19.08 -6.34
C ARG A 264 -5.35 -19.91 -7.51
N ARG A 265 -6.23 -20.37 -8.40
CA ARG A 265 -5.80 -21.11 -9.61
C ARG A 265 -4.89 -20.26 -10.48
N HIS A 266 -5.28 -19.02 -10.78
CA HIS A 266 -4.45 -18.11 -11.57
C HIS A 266 -3.12 -17.78 -10.89
N LEU A 267 -3.09 -17.65 -9.56
CA LEU A 267 -1.86 -17.43 -8.80
C LEU A 267 -0.93 -18.66 -8.92
N ALA A 268 -1.47 -19.88 -8.74
CA ALA A 268 -0.72 -21.13 -8.86
C ALA A 268 -0.20 -21.36 -10.30
N ASP A 269 -0.95 -20.93 -11.30
CA ASP A 269 -0.57 -21.00 -12.74
C ASP A 269 0.47 -19.90 -13.13
N GLY A 270 0.94 -19.10 -12.16
CA GLY A 270 1.95 -18.05 -12.39
C GLY A 270 1.45 -16.88 -13.26
N GLN A 271 0.14 -16.65 -13.30
CA GLN A 271 -0.45 -15.57 -14.10
C GLN A 271 -0.11 -14.17 -13.55
N PHE A 272 0.28 -14.06 -12.28
CA PHE A 272 0.52 -12.79 -11.60
C PHE A 272 2.01 -12.65 -11.21
N PRO A 273 2.71 -11.63 -11.76
CA PRO A 273 4.13 -11.44 -11.48
C PRO A 273 4.40 -11.27 -9.96
N PRO A 274 5.42 -11.97 -9.39
CA PRO A 274 5.67 -12.00 -7.95
C PRO A 274 6.10 -10.65 -7.36
N GLY A 275 6.64 -9.73 -8.16
CA GLY A 275 7.07 -8.39 -7.70
C GLY A 275 5.99 -7.30 -7.83
N SER A 276 4.80 -7.62 -8.35
CA SER A 276 3.79 -6.59 -8.62
C SER A 276 2.36 -7.03 -8.33
N MET A 277 1.73 -7.82 -9.20
CA MET A 277 0.34 -8.23 -9.04
C MET A 277 0.19 -9.41 -8.07
N GLY A 278 1.15 -10.33 -8.02
CA GLY A 278 1.13 -11.49 -7.12
C GLY A 278 0.84 -11.13 -5.67
N PRO A 279 1.64 -10.25 -5.03
CA PRO A 279 1.40 -9.83 -3.64
C PRO A 279 0.02 -9.21 -3.39
N LYS A 280 -0.55 -8.51 -4.39
CA LYS A 280 -1.91 -7.92 -4.28
C LYS A 280 -3.00 -8.98 -4.24
N ILE A 281 -2.87 -10.00 -5.10
CA ILE A 281 -3.81 -11.15 -5.10
C ILE A 281 -3.64 -11.97 -3.82
N GLU A 282 -2.42 -12.20 -3.34
CA GLU A 282 -2.18 -12.87 -2.06
C GLU A 282 -2.80 -12.11 -0.89
N ALA A 283 -2.60 -10.78 -0.82
CA ALA A 283 -3.19 -9.94 0.21
C ALA A 283 -4.73 -9.93 0.12
N ALA A 284 -5.29 -9.88 -1.09
CA ALA A 284 -6.73 -9.99 -1.32
C ALA A 284 -7.28 -11.32 -0.80
N LEU A 285 -6.61 -12.44 -1.12
CA LEU A 285 -6.99 -13.77 -0.63
C LEU A 285 -6.89 -13.86 0.89
N GLN A 286 -5.81 -13.31 1.50
CA GLN A 286 -5.66 -13.26 2.96
C GLN A 286 -6.84 -12.53 3.62
N PHE A 287 -7.27 -11.39 3.09
CA PHE A 287 -8.41 -10.64 3.60
C PHE A 287 -9.71 -11.45 3.50
N LEU A 288 -9.99 -12.06 2.35
CA LEU A 288 -11.18 -12.89 2.14
C LEU A 288 -11.19 -14.13 3.06
N ASP A 289 -10.03 -14.76 3.27
CA ASP A 289 -9.89 -15.92 4.18
C ASP A 289 -10.12 -15.54 5.66
N SER A 290 -9.79 -14.29 6.01
CA SER A 290 -9.99 -13.74 7.35
C SER A 290 -11.42 -13.25 7.61
N GLY A 291 -12.35 -13.44 6.67
CA GLY A 291 -13.75 -13.08 6.84
C GLY A 291 -14.21 -11.88 6.04
N GLY A 292 -13.31 -11.16 5.35
CA GLY A 292 -13.67 -10.05 4.46
C GLY A 292 -14.66 -10.46 3.38
N GLU A 293 -15.47 -9.53 2.91
CA GLU A 293 -16.53 -9.84 1.94
C GLU A 293 -16.07 -9.66 0.50
N GLU A 294 -15.43 -8.52 0.20
CA GLU A 294 -15.06 -8.15 -1.16
C GLU A 294 -13.74 -7.42 -1.21
N VAL A 295 -12.94 -7.70 -2.25
CA VAL A 295 -11.76 -6.91 -2.61
C VAL A 295 -11.98 -6.29 -3.99
N LEU A 296 -11.69 -4.98 -4.11
CA LEU A 296 -11.71 -4.25 -5.37
C LEU A 296 -10.28 -3.84 -5.75
N ILE A 297 -9.82 -4.29 -6.92
CA ILE A 297 -8.51 -3.90 -7.48
C ILE A 297 -8.74 -3.00 -8.69
N THR A 298 -8.18 -1.78 -8.67
CA THR A 298 -8.34 -0.82 -9.77
C THR A 298 -7.22 0.21 -9.81
N SER A 299 -7.22 1.12 -10.79
CA SER A 299 -6.33 2.28 -10.79
C SER A 299 -6.90 3.42 -9.96
N PRO A 300 -6.07 4.30 -9.38
CA PRO A 300 -6.55 5.46 -8.61
C PRO A 300 -7.50 6.35 -9.42
N THR A 301 -7.23 6.54 -10.71
CA THR A 301 -8.03 7.38 -11.61
C THR A 301 -9.39 6.78 -11.96
N GLN A 302 -9.57 5.48 -11.76
CA GLN A 302 -10.82 4.76 -12.04
C GLN A 302 -11.57 4.35 -10.77
N LEU A 303 -11.15 4.85 -9.61
CA LEU A 303 -11.70 4.41 -8.33
C LEU A 303 -13.22 4.66 -8.24
N SER A 304 -13.71 5.84 -8.64
CA SER A 304 -15.16 6.15 -8.65
C SER A 304 -15.94 5.22 -9.56
N GLU A 305 -15.45 4.94 -10.78
CA GLU A 305 -16.09 4.04 -11.73
C GLU A 305 -16.09 2.58 -11.23
N ALA A 306 -14.99 2.17 -10.58
CA ALA A 306 -14.86 0.83 -10.03
C ALA A 306 -15.77 0.61 -8.81
N LEU A 307 -15.89 1.61 -7.92
CA LEU A 307 -16.83 1.58 -6.80
C LEU A 307 -18.27 1.47 -7.29
N ALA A 308 -18.59 2.16 -8.40
CA ALA A 308 -19.91 2.07 -9.03
C ALA A 308 -20.14 0.76 -9.83
N GLY A 309 -19.18 -0.17 -9.83
CA GLY A 309 -19.31 -1.46 -10.51
C GLY A 309 -19.10 -1.45 -12.02
N ARG A 310 -18.64 -0.33 -12.59
CA ARG A 310 -18.49 -0.17 -14.06
C ARG A 310 -17.12 -0.61 -14.57
N THR A 311 -16.14 -0.76 -13.69
CA THR A 311 -14.78 -1.22 -14.03
C THR A 311 -14.09 -1.83 -12.80
N GLY A 312 -12.77 -2.11 -12.89
CA GLY A 312 -12.01 -2.75 -11.82
C GLY A 312 -12.15 -4.28 -11.82
N THR A 313 -11.41 -4.93 -10.94
CA THR A 313 -11.55 -6.37 -10.67
C THR A 313 -12.08 -6.57 -9.27
N ARG A 314 -13.20 -7.26 -9.14
CA ARG A 314 -13.81 -7.64 -7.85
C ARG A 314 -13.48 -9.10 -7.53
N LEU A 315 -12.94 -9.32 -6.34
CA LEU A 315 -12.73 -10.66 -5.80
C LEU A 315 -13.72 -10.87 -4.65
N THR A 316 -14.42 -12.00 -4.66
CA THR A 316 -15.37 -12.40 -3.62
C THR A 316 -14.98 -13.76 -3.03
N ARG A 317 -15.44 -14.03 -1.80
CA ARG A 317 -15.17 -15.31 -1.14
C ARG A 317 -15.88 -16.46 -1.84
N GLU A 318 -17.16 -16.26 -2.13
CA GLU A 318 -18.02 -17.28 -2.73
C GLU A 318 -18.06 -17.17 -4.27
N PRO A 319 -18.43 -18.26 -4.93
CA PRO A 319 -18.58 -18.27 -6.38
C PRO A 319 -19.51 -17.14 -6.85
N VAL A 320 -19.11 -16.46 -7.90
CA VAL A 320 -19.97 -15.51 -8.59
C VAL A 320 -21.09 -16.28 -9.24
N GLU A 321 -22.32 -16.10 -8.78
CA GLU A 321 -23.48 -16.64 -9.54
C GLU A 321 -23.40 -16.08 -10.96
N ALA A 322 -23.37 -16.98 -11.94
CA ALA A 322 -23.40 -16.60 -13.34
C ALA A 322 -24.65 -15.73 -13.54
N ALA A 323 -24.48 -14.48 -13.99
CA ALA A 323 -25.60 -13.65 -14.38
C ALA A 323 -26.45 -14.47 -15.36
N GLN A 324 -27.68 -14.82 -14.95
CA GLN A 324 -28.60 -15.51 -15.86
C GLN A 324 -28.78 -14.59 -17.07
N PRO A 325 -28.53 -15.08 -18.30
CA PRO A 325 -28.85 -14.31 -19.47
C PRO A 325 -30.34 -14.01 -19.40
N GLY A 326 -30.68 -12.72 -19.30
CA GLY A 326 -32.08 -12.26 -19.23
C GLY A 326 -32.89 -12.91 -20.36
N LEU A 327 -34.04 -13.47 -19.99
CA LEU A 327 -35.09 -13.93 -20.89
C LEU A 327 -35.67 -12.76 -21.68
#